data_d1c29ad1665c7d92a371e90a73ffe640
#
_entry.id   d1c29ad1665c7d92a371e90a73ffe640
#
_cell.length_a   1.000
_cell.length_b   1.000
_cell.length_c   1.000
_cell.angle_alpha   90.00
_cell.angle_beta   90.00
_cell.angle_gamma   90.00
#
_symmetry.space_group_name_H-M   'P 1'
#
loop_
_entity.id
_entity.type
_entity.pdbx_description
1 polymer ?
#
loop_
_entity_poly.entity_id
_entity_poly.type
_entity_poly.pdbx_seq_one_letter_code
_entity_poly.pdbx_strand_id
1 'polypeptide(L)'
;MLQKAQVVAARNAFADLYQHKATIYEKQKVINPIDHSTDFQEVALINDEPCRIDFDNSETGTEDKGVVVAPQTITLFIRPDLVIKSGSKIRVTYTDMVSGVEQTKDYSRAGEPIPYNTHQEIPLKLFDKYV
;
A
#
# COMPACT_ATOMS: atom_id res chain seq x y z
N MET A 1 -12.98 -23.31 13.05
CA MET A 1 -11.69 -23.12 12.42
C MET A 1 -11.80 -23.32 10.92
N LEU A 2 -11.36 -22.36 10.12
CA LEU A 2 -11.43 -22.45 8.67
C LEU A 2 -10.37 -23.41 8.14
N GLN A 3 -10.77 -24.26 7.20
CA GLN A 3 -9.86 -25.12 6.48
C GLN A 3 -9.10 -24.31 5.42
N LYS A 4 -7.93 -24.82 4.99
CA LYS A 4 -7.09 -24.14 4.02
C LYS A 4 -7.83 -23.75 2.73
N ALA A 5 -8.66 -24.66 2.20
CA ALA A 5 -9.43 -24.37 0.98
C ALA A 5 -10.42 -23.23 1.18
N GLN A 6 -11.03 -23.12 2.36
CA GLN A 6 -11.95 -22.03 2.69
C GLN A 6 -11.21 -20.71 2.82
N VAL A 7 -10.01 -20.70 3.37
CA VAL A 7 -9.18 -19.50 3.48
C VAL A 7 -8.76 -19.02 2.09
N VAL A 8 -8.34 -19.92 1.21
CA VAL A 8 -7.98 -19.56 -0.17
C VAL A 8 -9.18 -18.96 -0.91
N ALA A 9 -10.37 -19.57 -0.77
CA ALA A 9 -11.59 -19.06 -1.39
C ALA A 9 -11.94 -17.66 -0.85
N ALA A 10 -11.79 -17.44 0.46
CA ALA A 10 -12.05 -16.14 1.07
C ALA A 10 -11.05 -15.08 0.59
N ARG A 11 -9.77 -15.42 0.44
CA ARG A 11 -8.77 -14.49 -0.12
C ARG A 11 -9.13 -14.07 -1.54
N ASN A 12 -9.56 -15.00 -2.38
CA ASN A 12 -9.96 -14.71 -3.74
C ASN A 12 -11.20 -13.82 -3.78
N ALA A 13 -12.18 -14.08 -2.90
CA ALA A 13 -13.39 -13.26 -2.80
C ALA A 13 -13.06 -11.82 -2.35
N PHE A 14 -12.14 -11.64 -1.40
CA PHE A 14 -11.68 -10.32 -1.00
C PHE A 14 -10.98 -9.58 -2.13
N ALA A 15 -10.12 -10.28 -2.88
CA ALA A 15 -9.41 -9.69 -4.01
C ALA A 15 -10.38 -9.20 -5.10
N ASP A 16 -11.48 -9.92 -5.32
CA ASP A 16 -12.51 -9.53 -6.29
C ASP A 16 -13.23 -8.24 -5.88
N LEU A 17 -13.24 -7.90 -4.59
CA LEU A 17 -13.83 -6.66 -4.08
C LEU A 17 -12.87 -5.47 -4.14
N TYR A 18 -11.61 -5.71 -4.41
CA TYR A 18 -10.60 -4.66 -4.45
C TYR A 18 -10.67 -3.87 -5.75
N GLN A 19 -10.88 -2.57 -5.63
CA GLN A 19 -11.06 -1.67 -6.78
C GLN A 19 -9.80 -0.89 -7.16
N HIS A 20 -8.75 -1.01 -6.34
CA HIS A 20 -7.48 -0.33 -6.57
C HIS A 20 -6.43 -1.34 -7.00
N LYS A 21 -5.34 -0.83 -7.57
CA LYS A 21 -4.16 -1.62 -7.90
C LYS A 21 -2.93 -0.97 -7.28
N ALA A 22 -2.05 -1.79 -6.74
CA ALA A 22 -0.80 -1.31 -6.15
C ALA A 22 0.40 -1.87 -6.89
N THR A 23 1.35 -1.00 -7.19
CA THR A 23 2.67 -1.39 -7.67
C THR A 23 3.69 -0.99 -6.61
N ILE A 24 4.50 -1.94 -6.19
CA ILE A 24 5.45 -1.76 -5.10
C ILE A 24 6.85 -1.61 -5.68
N TYR A 25 7.50 -0.50 -5.36
CA TYR A 25 8.85 -0.19 -5.80
C TYR A 25 9.81 -0.20 -4.63
N GLU A 26 11.01 -0.68 -4.89
CA GLU A 26 12.12 -0.57 -3.96
C GLU A 26 13.30 0.12 -4.65
N LYS A 27 14.08 0.86 -3.87
CA LYS A 27 15.35 1.41 -4.31
C LYS A 27 16.40 0.33 -4.19
N GLN A 28 16.99 -0.06 -5.31
CA GLN A 28 18.00 -1.11 -5.34
C GLN A 28 19.33 -0.56 -5.84
N LYS A 29 20.42 -1.10 -5.27
CA LYS A 29 21.77 -0.77 -5.66
C LYS A 29 22.14 -1.51 -6.94
N VAL A 30 22.63 -0.78 -7.94
CA VAL A 30 23.09 -1.33 -9.21
C VAL A 30 24.53 -0.95 -9.41
N ILE A 31 25.36 -1.94 -9.76
CA ILE A 31 26.78 -1.74 -10.06
C ILE A 31 26.94 -1.71 -11.57
N ASN A 32 27.53 -0.62 -12.09
CA ASN A 32 27.84 -0.51 -13.51
C ASN A 32 28.97 -1.49 -13.86
N PRO A 33 28.77 -2.42 -14.82
CA PRO A 33 29.81 -3.41 -15.16
C PRO A 33 31.02 -2.82 -15.88
N ILE A 34 30.91 -1.59 -16.41
CA ILE A 34 31.98 -0.96 -17.17
C ILE A 34 32.95 -0.19 -16.26
N ASP A 35 32.42 0.67 -15.39
CA ASP A 35 33.24 1.55 -14.55
C ASP A 35 33.18 1.21 -13.06
N HIS A 36 32.44 0.16 -12.69
CA HIS A 36 32.21 -0.28 -11.31
C HIS A 36 31.57 0.77 -10.40
N SER A 37 30.99 1.82 -10.97
CA SER A 37 30.25 2.81 -10.19
C SER A 37 28.99 2.21 -9.59
N THR A 38 28.60 2.73 -8.42
CA THR A 38 27.38 2.34 -7.74
C THR A 38 26.31 3.38 -8.01
N ASP A 39 25.16 2.92 -8.47
CA ASP A 39 23.97 3.75 -8.65
C ASP A 39 22.78 3.10 -7.98
N PHE A 40 21.71 3.85 -7.77
CA PHE A 40 20.48 3.35 -7.21
C PHE A 40 19.36 3.46 -8.25
N GLN A 41 18.62 2.38 -8.40
CA GLN A 41 17.47 2.32 -9.30
C GLN A 41 16.20 1.98 -8.54
N GLU A 42 15.10 2.58 -8.98
CA GLU A 42 13.78 2.18 -8.54
C GLU A 42 13.35 0.95 -9.34
N VAL A 43 13.04 -0.14 -8.65
CA VAL A 43 12.66 -1.40 -9.25
C VAL A 43 11.28 -1.80 -8.78
N ALA A 44 10.38 -2.09 -9.72
CA ALA A 44 9.04 -2.59 -9.40
C ALA A 44 9.13 -4.09 -9.09
N LEU A 45 8.84 -4.45 -7.85
CA LEU A 45 8.87 -5.84 -7.40
C LEU A 45 7.51 -6.52 -7.51
N ILE A 46 6.45 -5.77 -7.31
CA ILE A 46 5.07 -6.24 -7.38
C ILE A 46 4.33 -5.28 -8.29
N ASN A 47 3.67 -5.81 -9.33
CA ASN A 47 2.97 -4.99 -10.31
C ASN A 47 1.47 -5.23 -10.25
N ASP A 48 0.71 -4.14 -10.26
CA ASP A 48 -0.75 -4.13 -10.43
C ASP A 48 -1.48 -5.13 -9.54
N GLU A 49 -1.05 -5.23 -8.28
CA GLU A 49 -1.69 -6.11 -7.32
C GLU A 49 -3.02 -5.53 -6.85
N PRO A 50 -4.12 -6.29 -6.94
CA PRO A 50 -5.40 -5.81 -6.43
C PRO A 50 -5.31 -5.44 -4.96
N CYS A 51 -5.86 -4.30 -4.61
CA CYS A 51 -5.86 -3.79 -3.24
C CYS A 51 -7.03 -2.85 -3.02
N ARG A 52 -7.17 -2.42 -1.78
CA ARG A 52 -8.15 -1.41 -1.40
C ARG A 52 -7.49 -0.43 -0.44
N ILE A 53 -7.79 0.85 -0.60
CA ILE A 53 -7.38 1.89 0.34
C ILE A 53 -8.59 2.43 1.06
N ASP A 54 -8.51 2.46 2.37
CA ASP A 54 -9.49 3.11 3.24
C ASP A 54 -8.90 4.36 3.87
N PHE A 55 -9.68 5.42 3.85
CA PHE A 55 -9.39 6.66 4.55
C PHE A 55 -10.35 6.78 5.71
N ASP A 56 -9.83 6.88 6.93
CA ASP A 56 -10.64 7.05 8.12
C ASP A 56 -10.30 8.36 8.79
N ASN A 57 -11.29 9.21 8.97
CA ASN A 57 -11.17 10.45 9.71
C ASN A 57 -11.66 10.21 11.12
N SER A 58 -10.75 10.25 12.10
CA SER A 58 -11.12 10.13 13.49
C SER A 58 -12.02 11.28 13.90
N GLU A 59 -13.17 10.97 14.52
CA GLU A 59 -14.08 11.97 15.07
C GLU A 59 -13.54 12.59 16.37
N THR A 60 -12.59 11.92 17.00
CA THR A 60 -11.94 12.39 18.22
C THR A 60 -10.73 13.24 17.87
N GLY A 61 -10.96 14.46 17.44
CA GLY A 61 -9.89 15.41 17.20
C GLY A 61 -9.38 16.01 18.49
N THR A 62 -8.14 16.46 18.48
CA THR A 62 -7.57 17.26 19.56
C THR A 62 -7.83 18.74 19.28
N GLU A 63 -8.47 19.42 20.21
CA GLU A 63 -8.68 20.86 20.09
C GLU A 63 -7.40 21.59 20.52
N ASP A 64 -6.79 22.31 19.59
CA ASP A 64 -5.66 23.19 19.86
C ASP A 64 -6.00 24.58 19.38
N LYS A 65 -5.94 25.55 20.28
CA LYS A 65 -6.22 26.98 19.99
C LYS A 65 -7.58 27.22 19.32
N GLY A 66 -8.57 26.42 19.69
CA GLY A 66 -9.93 26.53 19.13
C GLY A 66 -10.11 25.88 17.77
N VAL A 67 -9.11 25.17 17.28
CA VAL A 67 -9.17 24.41 16.04
C VAL A 67 -9.18 22.91 16.34
N VAL A 68 -10.20 22.22 15.87
CA VAL A 68 -10.27 20.75 15.99
C VAL A 68 -9.52 20.14 14.82
N VAL A 69 -8.43 19.43 15.14
CA VAL A 69 -7.64 18.70 14.14
C VAL A 69 -7.98 17.21 14.25
N ALA A 70 -8.68 16.68 13.25
CA ALA A 70 -9.00 15.25 13.18
C ALA A 70 -7.88 14.53 12.42
N PRO A 71 -7.19 13.57 13.05
CA PRO A 71 -6.17 12.79 12.33
C PRO A 71 -6.83 11.89 11.29
N GLN A 72 -6.22 11.82 10.10
CA GLN A 72 -6.64 10.90 9.05
C GLN A 72 -5.77 9.66 9.11
N THR A 73 -6.41 8.49 9.12
CA THR A 73 -5.73 7.21 9.04
C THR A 73 -5.93 6.63 7.64
N ILE A 74 -4.84 6.21 7.02
CA ILE A 74 -4.86 5.58 5.71
C ILE A 74 -4.44 4.12 5.88
N THR A 75 -5.26 3.20 5.41
CA THR A 75 -4.99 1.76 5.54
C THR A 75 -5.07 1.08 4.17
N LEU A 76 -4.05 0.29 3.86
CA LEU A 76 -4.01 -0.54 2.66
C LEU A 76 -4.46 -1.96 3.02
N PHE A 77 -5.46 -2.46 2.30
CA PHE A 77 -5.90 -3.85 2.35
C PHE A 77 -5.37 -4.57 1.13
N ILE A 78 -4.55 -5.59 1.35
CA ILE A 78 -3.90 -6.32 0.28
C ILE A 78 -3.72 -7.79 0.69
N ARG A 79 -3.42 -8.64 -0.25
CA ARG A 79 -3.18 -10.07 -0.03
C ARG A 79 -2.13 -10.30 1.06
N PRO A 80 -2.35 -11.25 2.00
CA PRO A 80 -1.50 -11.37 3.19
C PRO A 80 -0.16 -12.04 2.95
N ASP A 81 0.04 -12.71 1.82
CA ASP A 81 1.28 -13.41 1.48
C ASP A 81 2.36 -12.50 0.87
N LEU A 82 2.03 -11.24 0.59
CA LEU A 82 2.98 -10.28 0.08
C LEU A 82 3.78 -9.64 1.20
N VAL A 83 5.07 -9.46 0.97
CA VAL A 83 5.95 -8.76 1.90
C VAL A 83 6.29 -7.39 1.32
N ILE A 84 5.83 -6.35 2.00
CA ILE A 84 6.11 -4.97 1.63
C ILE A 84 7.03 -4.39 2.70
N LYS A 85 8.27 -4.13 2.34
CA LYS A 85 9.27 -3.64 3.28
C LYS A 85 9.03 -2.18 3.64
N SER A 86 9.44 -1.82 4.84
CA SER A 86 9.47 -0.42 5.26
C SER A 86 10.34 0.40 4.31
N GLY A 87 9.88 1.58 3.92
CA GLY A 87 10.60 2.45 2.98
C GLY A 87 10.29 2.21 1.52
N SER A 88 9.59 1.13 1.18
CA SER A 88 9.13 0.90 -0.20
C SER A 88 8.13 1.96 -0.62
N LYS A 89 8.13 2.30 -1.91
CA LYS A 89 7.11 3.15 -2.48
C LYS A 89 5.94 2.30 -2.97
N ILE A 90 4.75 2.62 -2.49
CA ILE A 90 3.51 1.93 -2.85
C ILE A 90 2.70 2.87 -3.73
N ARG A 91 2.70 2.61 -5.04
CA ARG A 91 1.92 3.40 -5.98
C ARG A 91 0.55 2.78 -6.14
N VAL A 92 -0.48 3.49 -5.69
CA VAL A 92 -1.86 3.03 -5.79
C VAL A 92 -2.54 3.74 -6.94
N THR A 93 -3.14 2.97 -7.82
CA THR A 93 -3.90 3.45 -8.97
C THR A 93 -5.38 3.16 -8.74
N TYR A 94 -6.19 4.18 -8.91
CA TYR A 94 -7.64 4.11 -8.84
C TYR A 94 -8.22 4.60 -10.15
N THR A 95 -9.12 3.82 -10.74
CA THR A 95 -9.84 4.19 -11.95
C THR A 95 -11.27 4.55 -11.60
N ASP A 96 -11.68 5.77 -11.95
CA ASP A 96 -13.07 6.19 -11.79
C ASP A 96 -13.94 5.39 -12.74
N MET A 97 -14.95 4.72 -12.22
CA MET A 97 -15.81 3.82 -13.00
C MET A 97 -16.71 4.58 -13.98
N VAL A 98 -16.98 5.85 -13.75
CA VAL A 98 -17.85 6.65 -14.60
C VAL A 98 -17.06 7.36 -15.70
N SER A 99 -15.98 8.03 -15.34
CA SER A 99 -15.17 8.80 -16.30
C SER A 99 -14.08 8.00 -16.98
N GLY A 100 -13.67 6.87 -16.40
CA GLY A 100 -12.52 6.09 -16.86
C GLY A 100 -11.17 6.73 -16.58
N VAL A 101 -11.14 7.83 -15.83
CA VAL A 101 -9.90 8.54 -15.52
C VAL A 101 -9.15 7.80 -14.41
N GLU A 102 -7.86 7.56 -14.63
CA GLU A 102 -6.99 6.97 -13.62
C GLU A 102 -6.37 8.06 -12.75
N GLN A 103 -6.34 7.80 -11.43
CA GLN A 103 -5.64 8.61 -10.47
C GLN A 103 -4.59 7.76 -9.77
N THR A 104 -3.40 8.32 -9.61
CA THR A 104 -2.27 7.60 -9.03
C THR A 104 -1.72 8.40 -7.86
N LYS A 105 -1.42 7.71 -6.75
CA LYS A 105 -0.85 8.34 -5.58
C LYS A 105 0.18 7.42 -4.94
N ASP A 106 1.25 8.01 -4.43
CA ASP A 106 2.36 7.27 -3.85
C ASP A 106 2.33 7.34 -2.33
N TYR A 107 2.49 6.17 -1.70
CA TYR A 107 2.49 5.98 -0.26
C TYR A 107 3.71 5.20 0.20
N SER A 108 3.95 5.20 1.49
CA SER A 108 4.88 4.31 2.16
C SER A 108 4.26 3.79 3.44
N ARG A 109 4.86 2.73 4.01
CA ARG A 109 4.35 2.17 5.27
C ARG A 109 4.54 3.17 6.40
N ALA A 110 3.48 3.38 7.18
CA ALA A 110 3.51 4.19 8.39
C ALA A 110 3.72 3.35 9.65
N GLY A 111 3.68 2.03 9.54
CA GLY A 111 3.82 1.11 10.66
C GLY A 111 3.88 -0.33 10.19
N GLU A 112 3.82 -1.26 11.14
CA GLU A 112 3.87 -2.68 10.85
C GLU A 112 2.56 -3.19 10.25
N PRO A 113 2.63 -4.09 9.25
CA PRO A 113 1.43 -4.75 8.74
C PRO A 113 0.75 -5.60 9.81
N ILE A 114 -0.57 -5.58 9.81
CA ILE A 114 -1.39 -6.44 10.68
C ILE A 114 -1.89 -7.61 9.83
N PRO A 115 -1.40 -8.83 10.06
CA PRO A 115 -1.80 -9.98 9.25
C PRO A 115 -3.10 -10.59 9.73
N TYR A 116 -3.95 -10.95 8.77
CA TYR A 116 -5.13 -11.76 8.96
C TYR A 116 -5.09 -12.93 7.98
N ASN A 117 -5.92 -13.94 8.16
CA ASN A 117 -5.93 -15.10 7.26
C ASN A 117 -6.35 -14.74 5.83
N THR A 118 -7.19 -13.73 5.68
CA THR A 118 -7.77 -13.35 4.38
C THR A 118 -7.08 -12.16 3.72
N HIS A 119 -6.43 -11.31 4.50
CA HIS A 119 -5.79 -10.09 4.03
C HIS A 119 -4.76 -9.60 5.05
N GLN A 120 -4.00 -8.59 4.68
CA GLN A 120 -3.24 -7.82 5.66
C GLN A 120 -3.65 -6.35 5.57
N GLU A 121 -3.56 -5.67 6.69
CA GLU A 121 -3.83 -4.24 6.80
C GLU A 121 -2.53 -3.51 7.08
N ILE A 122 -2.16 -2.59 6.21
CA ILE A 122 -0.91 -1.85 6.31
C ILE A 122 -1.22 -0.38 6.52
N PRO A 123 -0.80 0.22 7.64
CA PRO A 123 -0.94 1.66 7.81
C PRO A 123 -0.02 2.40 6.83
N LEU A 124 -0.56 3.43 6.19
CA LEU A 124 0.14 4.18 5.16
C LEU A 124 0.31 5.65 5.56
N LYS A 125 1.34 6.24 5.00
CA LYS A 125 1.57 7.69 4.96
C LYS A 125 1.94 8.08 3.54
N LEU A 126 1.88 9.37 3.22
CA LEU A 126 2.32 9.83 1.92
C LEU A 126 3.81 9.55 1.73
N PHE A 127 4.17 9.11 0.53
CA PHE A 127 5.57 8.90 0.18
C PHE A 127 6.26 10.24 0.03
N ASP A 128 7.40 10.40 0.66
CA ASP A 128 8.23 11.60 0.56
C ASP A 128 9.46 11.30 -0.30
N LYS A 129 10.31 10.41 0.17
CA LYS A 129 11.53 10.03 -0.53
C LYS A 129 12.04 8.69 -0.03
N TYR A 130 12.90 8.05 -0.81
CA TYR A 130 13.64 6.90 -0.33
C TYR A 130 14.66 7.34 0.72
N VAL A 131 14.81 6.50 1.71
CA VAL A 131 15.77 6.74 2.80
C VAL A 131 17.15 6.27 2.40
#